data_e572833647dc239339c9ba3c7c140012
#
_entry.id   e572833647dc239339c9ba3c7c140012
#
_cell.length_a   1.000
_cell.length_b   1.000
_cell.length_c   1.000
_cell.angle_alpha   90.00
_cell.angle_beta   90.00
_cell.angle_gamma   90.00
#
_symmetry.space_group_name_H-M   'P 1'
#
loop_
_entity.id
_entity.type
_entity.pdbx_description
1 polymer ?
#
loop_
_entity_poly.entity_id
_entity_poly.type
_entity_poly.pdbx_seq_one_letter_code
_entity_poly.pdbx_strand_id
1 'polypeptide(L)'
;MEEHRLMNSITVEKITVTDQQSYQDSLFPLVYAGQSNVDSVSVQRWIKQHKAQIETELELNGAVLFRDFGVTDDQGFDAFIRAFDWPSFTYEESLSNAVRHNRTELVFTANEAPPSVSIFLHHEMAQTPIYPSKLFFFCEQAAAVGGATPICRSDILLEQLKNEIPSFVAACEEKGIRYSQTMPAENDLQSGQGRSWASTLSAANTDEAETKLERLNYQWQWQSDGSLSVTTPILPAVKILQGGRKVFFNQLIAAFRGWQDARNTSEKSICYGDDSPISNDDMAIVIRLADALTFDIPWKTGDIVLVDNFITMHGRRPFEGQRRVLASLVA
;
A
#
# COMPACT_ATOMS: atom_id res chain seq x y z
N MET A 1 -4.51 46.84 -20.69
CA MET A 1 -5.40 46.53 -19.58
C MET A 1 -5.13 45.07 -19.21
N GLU A 2 -4.18 44.89 -18.29
CA GLU A 2 -3.94 43.56 -17.69
C GLU A 2 -5.08 43.30 -16.70
N GLU A 3 -5.98 42.38 -17.06
CA GLU A 3 -6.90 41.81 -16.13
C GLU A 3 -6.08 41.02 -15.09
N HIS A 4 -5.96 41.59 -13.90
CA HIS A 4 -5.62 40.83 -12.69
C HIS A 4 -6.69 39.74 -12.53
N ARG A 5 -6.45 38.55 -13.10
CA ARG A 5 -7.14 37.34 -12.69
C ARG A 5 -6.90 37.23 -11.19
N LEU A 6 -7.90 37.55 -10.41
CA LEU A 6 -7.97 37.24 -8.97
C LEU A 6 -7.61 35.77 -8.85
N MET A 7 -6.38 35.49 -8.40
CA MET A 7 -5.94 34.13 -8.14
C MET A 7 -6.78 33.60 -7.00
N ASN A 8 -7.76 32.76 -7.31
CA ASN A 8 -8.56 32.09 -6.30
C ASN A 8 -7.62 31.24 -5.43
N SER A 9 -7.43 31.63 -4.18
CA SER A 9 -6.73 30.82 -3.21
C SER A 9 -7.68 29.73 -2.74
N ILE A 10 -7.24 28.46 -2.72
CA ILE A 10 -8.01 27.40 -2.11
C ILE A 10 -8.08 27.64 -0.59
N THR A 11 -9.28 27.53 -0.03
CA THR A 11 -9.47 27.44 1.42
C THR A 11 -9.47 25.98 1.82
N VAL A 12 -8.62 25.62 2.77
CA VAL A 12 -8.50 24.25 3.27
C VAL A 12 -8.63 24.26 4.77
N GLU A 13 -9.45 23.37 5.30
CA GLU A 13 -9.64 23.16 6.74
C GLU A 13 -9.43 21.71 7.15
N LYS A 14 -9.12 21.48 8.41
CA LYS A 14 -9.11 20.13 8.99
C LYS A 14 -10.51 19.80 9.47
N ILE A 15 -11.01 18.66 9.06
CA ILE A 15 -12.34 18.17 9.45
C ILE A 15 -12.24 16.80 10.13
N THR A 16 -13.31 16.41 10.80
CA THR A 16 -13.49 15.05 11.33
C THR A 16 -14.41 14.25 10.42
N VAL A 17 -14.23 12.94 10.38
CA VAL A 17 -15.10 12.00 9.68
C VAL A 17 -15.61 10.94 10.65
N THR A 18 -16.72 10.29 10.30
CA THR A 18 -17.30 9.21 11.09
C THR A 18 -16.27 8.11 11.33
N ASP A 19 -16.24 7.56 12.55
CA ASP A 19 -15.35 6.49 12.99
C ASP A 19 -13.84 6.81 12.90
N GLN A 20 -13.48 8.09 12.71
CA GLN A 20 -12.09 8.53 12.74
C GLN A 20 -11.44 8.14 14.08
N GLN A 21 -10.29 7.50 14.00
CA GLN A 21 -9.58 7.03 15.18
C GLN A 21 -8.68 8.14 15.75
N SER A 22 -8.42 8.08 17.06
CA SER A 22 -7.52 8.99 17.75
C SER A 22 -6.55 8.21 18.62
N TYR A 23 -5.25 8.51 18.48
CA TYR A 23 -4.17 7.89 19.24
C TYR A 23 -3.29 8.99 19.83
N GLN A 24 -3.43 9.25 21.14
CA GLN A 24 -2.75 10.35 21.83
C GLN A 24 -2.96 11.69 21.08
N ASP A 25 -1.90 12.21 20.45
CA ASP A 25 -1.92 13.50 19.74
C ASP A 25 -2.18 13.37 18.21
N SER A 26 -2.55 12.18 17.73
CA SER A 26 -2.77 11.91 16.29
C SER A 26 -4.19 11.51 15.97
N LEU A 27 -4.66 11.91 14.78
CA LEU A 27 -5.93 11.51 14.17
C LEU A 27 -5.64 10.53 13.01
N PHE A 28 -6.43 9.47 12.90
CA PHE A 28 -6.19 8.48 11.85
C PHE A 28 -7.48 8.15 11.08
N PRO A 29 -7.48 8.48 9.77
CA PRO A 29 -6.56 9.38 9.08
C PRO A 29 -6.78 10.85 9.48
N LEU A 30 -5.77 11.72 9.29
CA LEU A 30 -6.00 13.17 9.27
C LEU A 30 -6.79 13.54 8.02
N VAL A 31 -7.75 14.47 8.11
CA VAL A 31 -8.57 14.85 6.95
C VAL A 31 -8.47 16.34 6.68
N TYR A 32 -8.07 16.67 5.47
CA TYR A 32 -8.17 18.00 4.88
C TYR A 32 -9.38 18.10 3.95
N ALA A 33 -10.20 19.11 4.14
CA ALA A 33 -11.29 19.47 3.23
C ALA A 33 -10.95 20.76 2.50
N GLY A 34 -11.02 20.71 1.17
CA GLY A 34 -10.87 21.85 0.28
C GLY A 34 -12.20 22.35 -0.26
N GLN A 35 -12.20 22.75 -1.52
CA GLN A 35 -13.36 23.24 -2.25
C GLN A 35 -13.42 22.55 -3.62
N SER A 36 -14.53 21.92 -3.95
CA SER A 36 -14.69 21.13 -5.18
C SER A 36 -14.50 21.93 -6.49
N ASN A 37 -14.73 23.23 -6.46
CA ASN A 37 -14.63 24.13 -7.63
C ASN A 37 -13.30 24.86 -7.74
N VAL A 38 -12.23 24.33 -7.15
CA VAL A 38 -10.90 24.92 -7.21
C VAL A 38 -10.15 24.46 -8.47
N ASP A 39 -9.39 25.35 -9.07
CA ASP A 39 -8.53 25.01 -10.20
C ASP A 39 -7.24 24.26 -9.76
N SER A 40 -6.72 23.44 -10.65
CA SER A 40 -5.54 22.60 -10.39
C SER A 40 -4.29 23.45 -10.02
N VAL A 41 -4.13 24.65 -10.56
CA VAL A 41 -2.98 25.52 -10.27
C VAL A 41 -3.02 26.01 -8.83
N SER A 42 -4.21 26.36 -8.33
CA SER A 42 -4.42 26.79 -6.94
C SER A 42 -4.15 25.65 -5.96
N VAL A 43 -4.58 24.43 -6.29
CA VAL A 43 -4.29 23.22 -5.50
C VAL A 43 -2.79 22.94 -5.45
N GLN A 44 -2.12 22.92 -6.60
CA GLN A 44 -0.68 22.67 -6.67
C GLN A 44 0.12 23.72 -5.87
N ARG A 45 -0.28 24.99 -5.93
CA ARG A 45 0.35 26.06 -5.15
C ARG A 45 0.17 25.82 -3.65
N TRP A 46 -1.03 25.48 -3.22
CA TRP A 46 -1.32 25.16 -1.83
C TRP A 46 -0.46 23.99 -1.33
N ILE A 47 -0.36 22.91 -2.10
CA ILE A 47 0.48 21.74 -1.76
C ILE A 47 1.94 22.19 -1.59
N LYS A 48 2.50 22.92 -2.56
CA LYS A 48 3.90 23.40 -2.49
C LYS A 48 4.17 24.25 -1.25
N GLN A 49 3.20 25.06 -0.84
CA GLN A 49 3.30 25.92 0.34
C GLN A 49 3.19 25.13 1.66
N HIS A 50 2.45 24.03 1.68
CA HIS A 50 2.17 23.26 2.87
C HIS A 50 2.88 21.89 2.90
N LYS A 51 3.74 21.60 1.92
CA LYS A 51 4.42 20.30 1.78
C LYS A 51 5.09 19.85 3.08
N ALA A 52 5.91 20.70 3.69
CA ALA A 52 6.62 20.36 4.93
C ALA A 52 5.67 20.08 6.12
N GLN A 53 4.56 20.84 6.20
CA GLN A 53 3.51 20.57 7.19
C GLN A 53 2.84 19.23 6.94
N ILE A 54 2.46 18.94 5.69
CA ILE A 54 1.82 17.68 5.31
C ILE A 54 2.75 16.49 5.60
N GLU A 55 4.07 16.62 5.33
CA GLU A 55 5.06 15.59 5.67
C GLU A 55 5.09 15.30 7.18
N THR A 56 5.19 16.33 8.00
CA THR A 56 5.17 16.19 9.46
C THR A 56 3.88 15.54 9.96
N GLU A 57 2.75 15.94 9.40
CA GLU A 57 1.44 15.40 9.76
C GLU A 57 1.24 13.96 9.27
N LEU A 58 1.79 13.61 8.11
CA LEU A 58 1.80 12.24 7.62
C LEU A 58 2.60 11.32 8.55
N GLU A 59 3.79 11.73 8.98
CA GLU A 59 4.61 11.00 9.94
C GLU A 59 3.90 10.82 11.29
N LEU A 60 3.16 11.82 11.75
CA LEU A 60 2.43 11.76 13.00
C LEU A 60 1.19 10.86 12.89
N ASN A 61 0.40 11.06 11.83
CA ASN A 61 -0.93 10.46 11.71
C ASN A 61 -0.92 9.14 10.90
N GLY A 62 0.09 8.88 10.06
CA GLY A 62 0.22 7.68 9.22
C GLY A 62 -0.56 7.75 7.91
N ALA A 63 -1.62 8.53 7.84
CA ALA A 63 -2.39 8.77 6.62
C ALA A 63 -3.06 10.15 6.63
N VAL A 64 -3.16 10.77 5.45
CA VAL A 64 -3.84 12.05 5.22
C VAL A 64 -4.84 11.89 4.08
N LEU A 65 -6.11 12.15 4.36
CA LEU A 65 -7.19 12.16 3.36
C LEU A 65 -7.44 13.61 2.90
N PHE A 66 -7.37 13.84 1.61
CA PHE A 66 -7.72 15.09 0.94
C PHE A 66 -9.08 14.94 0.27
N ARG A 67 -10.04 15.74 0.68
CA ARG A 67 -11.43 15.74 0.19
C ARG A 67 -11.78 17.08 -0.43
N ASP A 68 -12.50 17.06 -1.54
CA ASP A 68 -12.95 18.27 -2.25
C ASP A 68 -11.77 19.16 -2.75
N PHE A 69 -10.75 18.55 -3.32
CA PHE A 69 -9.59 19.23 -3.94
C PHE A 69 -9.74 19.41 -5.47
N GLY A 70 -10.94 19.24 -6.02
CA GLY A 70 -11.22 19.49 -7.44
C GLY A 70 -10.56 18.52 -8.42
N VAL A 71 -10.02 17.40 -7.95
CA VAL A 71 -9.40 16.35 -8.79
C VAL A 71 -10.49 15.41 -9.28
N THR A 72 -10.58 15.21 -10.60
CA THR A 72 -11.67 14.46 -11.24
C THR A 72 -11.19 13.29 -12.09
N ASP A 73 -9.91 13.26 -12.48
CA ASP A 73 -9.35 12.29 -13.40
C ASP A 73 -7.86 11.99 -13.10
N ASP A 74 -7.28 11.10 -13.90
CA ASP A 74 -5.88 10.68 -13.78
C ASP A 74 -4.89 11.81 -14.06
N GLN A 75 -5.19 12.75 -14.94
CA GLN A 75 -4.33 13.90 -15.24
C GLN A 75 -4.31 14.90 -14.08
N GLY A 76 -5.48 15.16 -13.49
CA GLY A 76 -5.60 15.98 -12.29
C GLY A 76 -4.88 15.34 -11.10
N PHE A 77 -4.98 14.02 -10.96
CA PHE A 77 -4.27 13.26 -9.93
C PHE A 77 -2.75 13.27 -10.15
N ASP A 78 -2.26 13.08 -11.38
CA ASP A 78 -0.84 13.21 -11.73
C ASP A 78 -0.31 14.61 -11.36
N ALA A 79 -1.04 15.67 -11.70
CA ALA A 79 -0.68 17.04 -11.36
C ALA A 79 -0.65 17.29 -9.84
N PHE A 80 -1.57 16.67 -9.08
CA PHE A 80 -1.61 16.72 -7.61
C PHE A 80 -0.35 16.08 -7.02
N ILE A 81 0.04 14.90 -7.49
CA ILE A 81 1.24 14.17 -7.02
C ILE A 81 2.51 14.97 -7.34
N ARG A 82 2.65 15.47 -8.58
CA ARG A 82 3.81 16.25 -9.02
C ARG A 82 4.01 17.52 -8.20
N ALA A 83 2.96 18.07 -7.60
CA ALA A 83 3.08 19.25 -6.76
C ALA A 83 3.90 19.02 -5.48
N PHE A 84 4.01 17.78 -5.02
CA PHE A 84 4.86 17.40 -3.89
C PHE A 84 6.35 17.35 -4.25
N ASP A 85 6.68 17.19 -5.53
CA ASP A 85 8.08 17.11 -6.00
C ASP A 85 8.89 16.08 -5.20
N TRP A 86 8.30 14.88 -5.00
CA TRP A 86 8.96 13.73 -4.41
C TRP A 86 9.48 12.79 -5.50
N PRO A 87 10.56 12.03 -5.24
CA PRO A 87 11.02 11.00 -6.16
C PRO A 87 9.93 9.97 -6.41
N SER A 88 9.66 9.64 -7.66
CA SER A 88 8.67 8.62 -8.03
C SER A 88 9.24 7.22 -7.87
N PHE A 89 8.34 6.27 -7.62
CA PHE A 89 8.58 4.84 -7.69
C PHE A 89 7.57 4.26 -8.70
N THR A 90 8.04 3.92 -9.89
CA THR A 90 7.14 3.51 -10.97
C THR A 90 6.64 2.07 -10.81
N TYR A 91 5.53 1.73 -11.47
CA TYR A 91 5.05 0.35 -11.48
C TYR A 91 6.04 -0.61 -12.14
N GLU A 92 6.81 -0.16 -13.14
CA GLU A 92 7.84 -0.96 -13.80
C GLU A 92 9.00 -1.31 -12.86
N GLU A 93 9.35 -0.41 -11.94
CA GLU A 93 10.35 -0.65 -10.90
C GLU A 93 9.80 -1.53 -9.77
N SER A 94 8.49 -1.63 -9.66
CA SER A 94 7.78 -2.34 -8.60
C SER A 94 7.92 -3.86 -8.75
N LEU A 95 8.21 -4.53 -7.64
CA LEU A 95 8.11 -5.99 -7.48
C LEU A 95 6.74 -6.43 -6.95
N SER A 96 5.70 -5.59 -7.09
CA SER A 96 4.33 -5.91 -6.67
C SER A 96 3.78 -7.11 -7.44
N ASN A 97 3.10 -8.01 -6.76
CA ASN A 97 2.44 -9.19 -7.34
C ASN A 97 1.11 -8.85 -8.02
N ALA A 98 0.60 -7.63 -7.84
CA ALA A 98 -0.66 -7.19 -8.40
C ALA A 98 -0.54 -6.85 -9.87
N VAL A 99 -1.51 -7.26 -10.69
CA VAL A 99 -1.66 -6.77 -12.06
C VAL A 99 -2.24 -5.37 -12.02
N ARG A 100 -1.59 -4.42 -12.71
CA ARG A 100 -1.95 -3.00 -12.77
C ARG A 100 -1.70 -2.46 -14.18
N HIS A 101 -2.36 -1.37 -14.54
CA HIS A 101 -2.22 -0.72 -15.84
C HIS A 101 -1.83 0.74 -15.67
N ASN A 102 -0.79 1.19 -16.35
CA ASN A 102 -0.38 2.59 -16.36
C ASN A 102 -1.45 3.45 -17.04
N ARG A 103 -1.76 4.61 -16.43
CA ARG A 103 -2.65 5.66 -16.93
C ARG A 103 -1.86 6.88 -17.36
N THR A 104 -0.86 7.23 -16.56
CA THR A 104 0.17 8.24 -16.88
C THR A 104 1.54 7.65 -16.53
N GLU A 105 2.59 8.46 -16.57
CA GLU A 105 3.92 8.05 -16.09
C GLU A 105 3.93 7.68 -14.59
N LEU A 106 3.19 8.43 -13.77
CA LEU A 106 3.16 8.26 -12.31
C LEU A 106 1.93 7.52 -11.79
N VAL A 107 0.85 7.48 -12.57
CA VAL A 107 -0.46 6.99 -12.15
C VAL A 107 -0.78 5.68 -12.83
N PHE A 108 -1.22 4.71 -12.04
CA PHE A 108 -1.66 3.40 -12.50
C PHE A 108 -2.91 2.94 -11.75
N THR A 109 -3.58 1.92 -12.29
CA THR A 109 -4.74 1.33 -11.61
C THR A 109 -4.32 0.67 -10.30
N ALA A 110 -5.20 0.65 -9.30
CA ALA A 110 -5.03 -0.24 -8.15
C ALA A 110 -5.09 -1.71 -8.61
N ASN A 111 -4.96 -2.66 -7.66
CA ASN A 111 -5.01 -4.08 -8.00
C ASN A 111 -6.31 -4.45 -8.73
N GLU A 112 -6.17 -5.03 -9.92
CA GLU A 112 -7.25 -5.43 -10.84
C GLU A 112 -7.92 -6.78 -10.50
N ALA A 113 -7.62 -7.37 -9.34
CA ALA A 113 -8.29 -8.58 -8.88
C ALA A 113 -9.82 -8.41 -8.88
N PRO A 114 -10.60 -9.48 -9.09
CA PRO A 114 -12.06 -9.42 -9.17
C PRO A 114 -12.72 -8.69 -8.00
N PRO A 115 -13.88 -8.05 -8.19
CA PRO A 115 -14.57 -7.27 -7.15
C PRO A 115 -14.86 -8.03 -5.86
N SER A 116 -15.10 -9.33 -5.94
CA SER A 116 -15.38 -10.21 -4.79
C SER A 116 -14.13 -10.56 -3.98
N VAL A 117 -12.92 -10.33 -4.52
CA VAL A 117 -11.66 -10.67 -3.86
C VAL A 117 -11.28 -9.58 -2.87
N SER A 118 -11.10 -9.94 -1.61
CA SER A 118 -10.50 -9.06 -0.59
C SER A 118 -9.01 -8.95 -0.80
N ILE A 119 -8.46 -7.73 -0.72
CA ILE A 119 -7.04 -7.51 -0.53
C ILE A 119 -6.82 -7.20 0.94
N PHE A 120 -6.15 -8.10 1.64
CA PHE A 120 -5.96 -7.99 3.08
C PHE A 120 -4.87 -6.98 3.43
N LEU A 121 -4.86 -6.52 4.69
CA LEU A 121 -3.93 -5.52 5.20
C LEU A 121 -2.48 -5.90 4.94
N HIS A 122 -1.73 -4.98 4.37
CA HIS A 122 -0.31 -5.12 4.05
C HIS A 122 0.38 -3.77 3.93
N HIS A 123 1.68 -3.74 4.12
CA HIS A 123 2.52 -2.65 3.64
C HIS A 123 2.91 -2.91 2.19
N GLU A 124 2.84 -1.90 1.34
CA GLU A 124 3.15 -2.07 -0.09
C GLU A 124 4.57 -2.58 -0.27
N MET A 125 4.68 -3.71 -0.95
CA MET A 125 5.93 -4.39 -1.30
C MET A 125 6.83 -4.79 -0.10
N ALA A 126 6.30 -4.86 1.12
CA ALA A 126 7.08 -5.29 2.28
C ALA A 126 7.52 -6.76 2.22
N GLN A 127 6.99 -7.55 1.28
CA GLN A 127 7.45 -8.89 0.95
C GLN A 127 8.67 -8.91 -0.01
N THR A 128 9.26 -7.78 -0.26
CA THR A 128 10.43 -7.63 -1.15
C THR A 128 11.48 -6.75 -0.48
N PRO A 129 12.76 -6.79 -0.93
CA PRO A 129 13.78 -5.89 -0.40
C PRO A 129 13.67 -4.45 -0.96
N ILE A 130 12.79 -4.19 -1.91
CA ILE A 130 12.60 -2.88 -2.57
C ILE A 130 11.13 -2.47 -2.43
N TYR A 131 10.87 -1.33 -1.79
CA TYR A 131 9.52 -0.86 -1.49
C TYR A 131 9.44 0.67 -1.49
N PRO A 132 8.26 1.25 -1.82
CA PRO A 132 8.06 2.69 -1.76
C PRO A 132 7.95 3.19 -0.31
N SER A 133 8.27 4.47 -0.10
CA SER A 133 8.12 5.12 1.20
C SER A 133 6.69 5.58 1.47
N LYS A 134 5.97 5.99 0.41
CA LYS A 134 4.61 6.53 0.49
C LYS A 134 3.77 6.05 -0.69
N LEU A 135 2.46 6.09 -0.50
CA LEU A 135 1.49 5.81 -1.56
C LEU A 135 0.45 6.91 -1.62
N PHE A 136 -0.01 7.19 -2.84
CA PHE A 136 -1.24 7.92 -3.07
C PHE A 136 -2.30 6.98 -3.64
N PHE A 137 -3.54 7.11 -3.16
CA PHE A 137 -4.71 6.52 -3.78
C PHE A 137 -5.70 7.62 -4.14
N PHE A 138 -6.30 7.55 -5.32
CA PHE A 138 -7.30 8.48 -5.82
C PHE A 138 -8.58 7.73 -6.17
N CYS A 139 -9.69 8.14 -5.62
CA CYS A 139 -11.00 7.60 -5.94
C CYS A 139 -11.59 8.31 -7.17
N GLU A 140 -11.29 7.78 -8.37
CA GLU A 140 -11.88 8.28 -9.61
C GLU A 140 -13.39 7.95 -9.68
N GLN A 141 -13.78 6.79 -9.13
CA GLN A 141 -15.18 6.38 -9.01
C GLN A 141 -15.38 5.50 -7.78
N ALA A 142 -16.20 5.95 -6.86
CA ALA A 142 -16.59 5.16 -5.70
C ALA A 142 -17.54 4.02 -6.08
N ALA A 143 -17.41 2.86 -5.42
CA ALA A 143 -18.33 1.74 -5.62
C ALA A 143 -19.74 2.07 -5.13
N ALA A 144 -20.76 1.43 -5.72
CA ALA A 144 -22.13 1.55 -5.25
C ALA A 144 -22.31 0.91 -3.86
N VAL A 145 -21.67 -0.23 -3.61
CA VAL A 145 -21.68 -0.94 -2.33
C VAL A 145 -20.29 -1.44 -2.00
N GLY A 146 -19.84 -1.25 -0.77
CA GLY A 146 -18.54 -1.70 -0.29
C GLY A 146 -17.37 -0.93 -0.89
N GLY A 147 -16.24 -1.62 -1.14
CA GLY A 147 -15.08 -1.08 -1.85
C GLY A 147 -14.25 -0.08 -1.06
N ALA A 148 -14.43 0.00 0.25
CA ALA A 148 -13.56 0.79 1.10
C ALA A 148 -12.10 0.33 0.99
N THR A 149 -11.17 1.23 1.24
CA THR A 149 -9.78 0.91 1.50
C THR A 149 -9.57 0.84 3.01
N PRO A 150 -9.46 -0.36 3.59
CA PRO A 150 -9.10 -0.50 5.00
C PRO A 150 -7.68 -0.02 5.19
N ILE A 151 -7.44 0.77 6.24
CA ILE A 151 -6.12 1.21 6.69
C ILE A 151 -5.94 0.90 8.18
N CYS A 152 -4.71 0.55 8.58
CA CYS A 152 -4.40 0.18 9.96
C CYS A 152 -3.01 0.67 10.36
N ARG A 153 -2.89 1.29 11.55
CA ARG A 153 -1.62 1.74 12.14
C ARG A 153 -0.80 0.55 12.62
N SER A 154 0.30 0.26 11.96
CA SER A 154 1.16 -0.89 12.28
C SER A 154 2.06 -0.67 13.51
N ASP A 155 2.33 0.57 13.90
CA ASP A 155 2.98 0.90 15.16
C ASP A 155 2.06 0.60 16.36
N ILE A 156 0.78 1.00 16.28
CA ILE A 156 -0.23 0.70 17.30
C ILE A 156 -0.49 -0.81 17.38
N LEU A 157 -0.59 -1.48 16.23
CA LEU A 157 -0.72 -2.94 16.18
C LEU A 157 0.47 -3.63 16.87
N LEU A 158 1.69 -3.19 16.60
CA LEU A 158 2.89 -3.75 17.23
C LEU A 158 2.87 -3.63 18.75
N GLU A 159 2.41 -2.49 19.30
CA GLU A 159 2.25 -2.30 20.73
C GLU A 159 1.26 -3.30 21.33
N GLN A 160 0.12 -3.51 20.68
CA GLN A 160 -0.87 -4.50 21.13
C GLN A 160 -0.33 -5.93 21.04
N LEU A 161 0.38 -6.27 19.96
CA LEU A 161 1.03 -7.58 19.81
C LEU A 161 2.07 -7.84 20.89
N LYS A 162 2.87 -6.85 21.28
CA LYS A 162 3.84 -6.96 22.38
C LYS A 162 3.18 -7.27 23.71
N ASN A 163 1.98 -6.75 23.94
CA ASN A 163 1.24 -6.98 25.17
C ASN A 163 0.57 -8.36 25.19
N GLU A 164 0.06 -8.84 24.05
CA GLU A 164 -0.75 -10.06 23.99
C GLU A 164 0.07 -11.32 23.64
N ILE A 165 1.01 -11.20 22.68
CA ILE A 165 1.87 -12.30 22.21
C ILE A 165 3.34 -11.88 22.10
N PRO A 166 4.00 -11.49 23.21
CA PRO A 166 5.36 -10.96 23.19
C PRO A 166 6.39 -11.93 22.61
N SER A 167 6.21 -13.23 22.75
CA SER A 167 7.09 -14.27 22.18
C SER A 167 7.07 -14.27 20.64
N PHE A 168 5.92 -14.06 20.02
CA PHE A 168 5.80 -13.89 18.58
C PHE A 168 6.54 -12.65 18.10
N VAL A 169 6.37 -11.52 18.78
CA VAL A 169 7.06 -10.27 18.40
C VAL A 169 8.56 -10.43 18.54
N ALA A 170 9.04 -11.05 19.63
CA ALA A 170 10.46 -11.33 19.81
C ALA A 170 11.03 -12.22 18.70
N ALA A 171 10.29 -13.27 18.30
CA ALA A 171 10.69 -14.13 17.17
C ALA A 171 10.74 -13.35 15.84
N CYS A 172 9.77 -12.47 15.58
CA CYS A 172 9.77 -11.59 14.41
C CYS A 172 10.98 -10.64 14.39
N GLU A 173 11.33 -10.04 15.54
CA GLU A 173 12.48 -9.14 15.66
C GLU A 173 13.82 -9.87 15.52
N GLU A 174 13.95 -11.08 16.09
CA GLU A 174 15.20 -11.85 16.11
C GLU A 174 15.47 -12.58 14.79
N LYS A 175 14.45 -13.28 14.27
CA LYS A 175 14.60 -14.16 13.13
C LYS A 175 14.32 -13.50 11.79
N GLY A 176 13.52 -12.44 11.78
CA GLY A 176 12.92 -11.91 10.54
C GLY A 176 11.96 -12.92 9.90
N ILE A 177 11.59 -12.66 8.67
CA ILE A 177 10.62 -13.48 7.93
C ILE A 177 11.08 -13.72 6.49
N ARG A 178 10.57 -14.79 5.87
CA ARG A 178 10.71 -15.10 4.46
C ARG A 178 9.35 -15.28 3.82
N TYR A 179 9.26 -14.91 2.56
CA TYR A 179 8.09 -15.13 1.72
C TYR A 179 8.45 -16.04 0.55
N SER A 180 7.57 -16.98 0.26
CA SER A 180 7.66 -17.84 -0.91
C SER A 180 6.41 -17.68 -1.75
N GLN A 181 6.57 -17.57 -3.06
CA GLN A 181 5.47 -17.49 -4.01
C GLN A 181 5.85 -18.10 -5.35
N THR A 182 4.84 -18.52 -6.10
CA THR A 182 4.99 -18.95 -7.48
C THR A 182 4.34 -17.95 -8.40
N MET A 183 5.14 -17.27 -9.22
CA MET A 183 4.69 -16.30 -10.22
C MET A 183 4.34 -17.03 -11.51
N PRO A 184 3.20 -16.75 -12.16
CA PRO A 184 2.81 -17.39 -13.40
C PRO A 184 3.72 -16.96 -14.58
N ALA A 185 3.74 -17.77 -15.65
CA ALA A 185 4.41 -17.43 -16.90
C ALA A 185 3.74 -16.22 -17.61
N GLU A 186 2.41 -16.14 -17.52
CA GLU A 186 1.60 -15.04 -18.06
C GLU A 186 0.73 -14.44 -16.94
N ASN A 187 0.27 -13.18 -17.13
CA ASN A 187 -0.59 -12.52 -16.15
C ASN A 187 -1.91 -13.28 -15.95
N ASP A 188 -2.24 -13.55 -14.69
CA ASP A 188 -3.48 -14.19 -14.24
C ASP A 188 -4.38 -13.16 -13.55
N LEU A 189 -5.38 -12.65 -14.26
CA LEU A 189 -6.31 -11.64 -13.76
C LEU A 189 -7.33 -12.17 -12.74
N GLN A 190 -7.41 -13.48 -12.53
CA GLN A 190 -8.29 -14.08 -11.56
C GLN A 190 -7.67 -14.18 -10.15
N SER A 191 -6.37 -13.94 -10.06
CA SER A 191 -5.60 -13.94 -8.82
C SER A 191 -5.24 -12.53 -8.36
N GLY A 192 -5.30 -12.27 -7.06
CA GLY A 192 -4.76 -11.06 -6.44
C GLY A 192 -3.24 -10.94 -6.57
N GLN A 193 -2.55 -12.02 -6.97
CA GLN A 193 -1.10 -12.16 -7.15
C GLN A 193 -0.75 -12.69 -8.54
N GLY A 194 -1.54 -12.35 -9.52
CA GLY A 194 -1.43 -12.93 -10.86
C GLY A 194 -0.42 -12.24 -11.79
N ARG A 195 0.45 -11.34 -11.30
CA ARG A 195 1.46 -10.72 -12.15
C ARG A 195 2.53 -11.75 -12.55
N SER A 196 2.80 -11.85 -13.88
CA SER A 196 3.79 -12.79 -14.39
C SER A 196 5.20 -12.49 -13.89
N TRP A 197 6.07 -13.52 -13.87
CA TRP A 197 7.47 -13.36 -13.49
C TRP A 197 8.20 -12.35 -14.39
N ALA A 198 7.96 -12.40 -15.70
CA ALA A 198 8.56 -11.49 -16.66
C ALA A 198 8.21 -10.03 -16.36
N SER A 199 6.92 -9.75 -16.11
CA SER A 199 6.45 -8.42 -15.74
C SER A 199 6.96 -8.00 -14.36
N THR A 200 6.85 -8.87 -13.34
CA THR A 200 7.27 -8.57 -11.95
C THR A 200 8.77 -8.27 -11.87
N LEU A 201 9.58 -9.01 -12.59
CA LEU A 201 11.03 -8.83 -12.59
C LEU A 201 11.50 -7.84 -13.66
N SER A 202 10.58 -7.30 -14.51
CA SER A 202 10.93 -6.47 -15.67
C SER A 202 12.04 -7.12 -16.52
N ALA A 203 11.86 -8.41 -16.79
CA ALA A 203 12.84 -9.27 -17.48
C ALA A 203 12.27 -9.77 -18.82
N ALA A 204 13.05 -9.66 -19.88
CA ALA A 204 12.65 -10.11 -21.21
C ALA A 204 12.81 -11.63 -21.41
N ASN A 205 13.64 -12.27 -20.60
CA ASN A 205 13.97 -13.70 -20.67
C ASN A 205 14.39 -14.23 -19.27
N THR A 206 14.61 -15.54 -19.22
CA THR A 206 14.99 -16.25 -17.98
C THR A 206 16.34 -15.78 -17.41
N ASP A 207 17.34 -15.51 -18.28
CA ASP A 207 18.67 -15.10 -17.83
C ASP A 207 18.64 -13.73 -17.15
N GLU A 208 17.86 -12.79 -17.67
CA GLU A 208 17.64 -11.49 -17.04
C GLU A 208 16.87 -11.61 -15.71
N ALA A 209 15.88 -12.50 -15.67
CA ALA A 209 15.13 -12.79 -14.45
C ALA A 209 16.05 -13.34 -13.34
N GLU A 210 16.85 -14.34 -13.68
CA GLU A 210 17.82 -14.97 -12.76
C GLU A 210 18.88 -13.97 -12.28
N THR A 211 19.42 -13.14 -13.19
CA THR A 211 20.38 -12.08 -12.84
C THR A 211 19.78 -11.10 -11.82
N LYS A 212 18.49 -10.73 -11.98
CA LYS A 212 17.80 -9.84 -11.04
C LYS A 212 17.58 -10.53 -9.70
N LEU A 213 17.14 -11.78 -9.70
CA LEU A 213 16.91 -12.57 -8.49
C LEU A 213 18.21 -12.78 -7.70
N GLU A 214 19.31 -13.10 -8.39
CA GLU A 214 20.62 -13.24 -7.78
C GLU A 214 21.07 -11.93 -7.10
N ARG A 215 20.94 -10.79 -7.80
CA ARG A 215 21.26 -9.45 -7.25
C ARG A 215 20.44 -9.11 -6.02
N LEU A 216 19.20 -9.60 -5.93
CA LEU A 216 18.28 -9.38 -4.82
C LEU A 216 18.40 -10.48 -3.73
N ASN A 217 19.32 -11.44 -3.89
CA ASN A 217 19.52 -12.58 -2.98
C ASN A 217 18.29 -13.47 -2.80
N TYR A 218 17.48 -13.64 -3.85
CA TYR A 218 16.39 -14.60 -3.85
C TYR A 218 16.89 -16.00 -4.11
N GLN A 219 16.16 -17.01 -3.62
CA GLN A 219 16.22 -18.40 -4.09
C GLN A 219 15.10 -18.60 -5.11
N TRP A 220 15.31 -19.42 -6.15
CA TRP A 220 14.30 -19.64 -7.19
C TRP A 220 14.35 -21.04 -7.78
N GLN A 221 13.21 -21.45 -8.35
CA GLN A 221 13.07 -22.69 -9.09
C GLN A 221 12.05 -22.52 -10.23
N TRP A 222 12.47 -22.81 -11.45
CA TRP A 222 11.58 -22.90 -12.59
C TRP A 222 10.71 -24.16 -12.52
N GLN A 223 9.43 -24.00 -12.81
CA GLN A 223 8.47 -25.10 -12.87
C GLN A 223 8.29 -25.57 -14.32
N SER A 224 7.77 -26.80 -14.50
CA SER A 224 7.56 -27.40 -15.84
C SER A 224 6.52 -26.68 -16.70
N ASP A 225 5.63 -25.90 -16.09
CA ASP A 225 4.62 -25.09 -16.75
C ASP A 225 5.13 -23.67 -17.11
N GLY A 226 6.40 -23.39 -16.91
CA GLY A 226 7.03 -22.10 -17.15
C GLY A 226 6.78 -21.07 -16.05
N SER A 227 6.11 -21.41 -14.95
CA SER A 227 6.01 -20.56 -13.76
C SER A 227 7.32 -20.56 -12.99
N LEU A 228 7.50 -19.55 -12.13
CA LEU A 228 8.72 -19.30 -11.35
C LEU A 228 8.40 -19.24 -9.86
N SER A 229 8.87 -20.23 -9.11
CA SER A 229 8.82 -20.19 -7.64
C SER A 229 10.02 -19.43 -7.10
N VAL A 230 9.78 -18.50 -6.19
CA VAL A 230 10.81 -17.68 -5.55
C VAL A 230 10.64 -17.67 -4.04
N THR A 231 11.77 -17.57 -3.34
CA THR A 231 11.82 -17.32 -1.89
C THR A 231 12.72 -16.13 -1.63
N THR A 232 12.24 -15.20 -0.82
CA THR A 232 13.00 -13.96 -0.52
C THR A 232 14.23 -14.26 0.35
N PRO A 233 15.20 -13.35 0.41
CA PRO A 233 16.13 -13.30 1.55
C PRO A 233 15.34 -13.09 2.85
N ILE A 234 16.04 -13.17 3.98
CA ILE A 234 15.45 -12.82 5.28
C ILE A 234 15.12 -11.32 5.28
N LEU A 235 13.84 -10.98 5.49
CA LEU A 235 13.35 -9.62 5.55
C LEU A 235 12.96 -9.27 6.99
N PRO A 236 13.10 -8.00 7.42
CA PRO A 236 12.61 -7.58 8.73
C PRO A 236 11.09 -7.65 8.80
N ALA A 237 10.53 -8.27 9.85
CA ALA A 237 9.10 -8.20 10.15
C ALA A 237 8.73 -6.94 10.95
N VAL A 238 9.69 -6.46 11.74
CA VAL A 238 9.60 -5.23 12.53
C VAL A 238 10.69 -4.28 12.06
N LYS A 239 10.33 -3.04 11.78
CA LYS A 239 11.26 -1.99 11.33
C LYS A 239 11.36 -0.90 12.37
N ILE A 240 12.56 -0.34 12.53
CA ILE A 240 12.82 0.82 13.38
C ILE A 240 12.96 2.04 12.46
N LEU A 241 12.08 3.01 12.62
CA LEU A 241 12.09 4.27 11.88
C LEU A 241 13.02 5.29 12.54
N GLN A 242 13.28 6.39 11.84
CA GLN A 242 13.97 7.52 12.41
C GLN A 242 13.24 8.01 13.68
N GLY A 243 13.97 8.33 14.73
CA GLY A 243 13.38 8.66 16.02
C GLY A 243 13.05 7.46 16.92
N GLY A 244 13.33 6.22 16.48
CA GLY A 244 13.21 5.00 17.29
C GLY A 244 11.81 4.37 17.30
N ARG A 245 10.84 4.92 16.54
CA ARG A 245 9.51 4.31 16.39
C ARG A 245 9.64 2.94 15.75
N LYS A 246 9.07 1.93 16.37
CA LYS A 246 8.99 0.56 15.81
C LYS A 246 7.64 0.36 15.13
N VAL A 247 7.64 -0.32 13.98
CA VAL A 247 6.45 -0.62 13.17
C VAL A 247 6.45 -2.09 12.77
N PHE A 248 5.26 -2.70 12.68
CA PHE A 248 5.06 -4.07 12.19
C PHE A 248 5.01 -4.06 10.67
N PHE A 249 6.19 -3.84 10.04
CA PHE A 249 6.34 -3.61 8.59
C PHE A 249 6.51 -4.91 7.83
N ASN A 250 5.40 -5.49 7.36
CA ASN A 250 5.41 -6.78 6.65
C ASN A 250 4.11 -6.99 5.85
N GLN A 251 4.00 -8.16 5.21
CA GLN A 251 2.80 -8.64 4.54
C GLN A 251 2.24 -9.94 5.14
N LEU A 252 2.52 -10.25 6.38
CA LEU A 252 2.12 -11.51 7.00
C LEU A 252 0.60 -11.75 6.95
N ILE A 253 -0.21 -10.72 7.24
CA ILE A 253 -1.68 -10.82 7.20
C ILE A 253 -2.16 -11.12 5.77
N ALA A 254 -1.65 -10.37 4.78
CA ALA A 254 -2.04 -10.58 3.39
C ALA A 254 -1.59 -11.95 2.86
N ALA A 255 -0.37 -12.37 3.20
CA ALA A 255 0.15 -13.66 2.79
C ALA A 255 -0.62 -14.82 3.44
N PHE A 256 -0.92 -14.74 4.73
CA PHE A 256 -1.63 -15.77 5.45
C PHE A 256 -3.10 -15.92 5.01
N ARG A 257 -3.80 -14.81 4.77
CA ARG A 257 -5.23 -14.82 4.41
C ARG A 257 -5.50 -14.88 2.91
N GLY A 258 -4.61 -14.33 2.09
CA GLY A 258 -4.91 -14.01 0.69
C GLY A 258 -4.01 -14.68 -0.35
N TRP A 259 -2.84 -15.21 0.04
CA TRP A 259 -1.95 -15.86 -0.92
C TRP A 259 -2.37 -17.32 -1.15
N GLN A 260 -3.57 -17.47 -1.67
CA GLN A 260 -4.16 -18.77 -1.98
C GLN A 260 -4.70 -18.73 -3.41
N ASP A 261 -4.03 -19.42 -4.30
CA ASP A 261 -4.48 -19.67 -5.66
C ASP A 261 -4.04 -21.08 -6.09
N ALA A 262 -4.18 -21.42 -7.37
CA ALA A 262 -3.79 -22.74 -7.88
C ALA A 262 -2.28 -23.04 -7.68
N ARG A 263 -1.44 -22.04 -7.45
CA ARG A 263 0.03 -22.13 -7.34
C ARG A 263 0.52 -21.95 -5.90
N ASN A 264 -0.20 -21.18 -5.09
CA ASN A 264 0.25 -20.72 -3.77
C ASN A 264 -0.69 -21.20 -2.65
N THR A 265 -0.12 -21.58 -1.51
CA THR A 265 -0.86 -21.86 -0.29
C THR A 265 -0.29 -21.06 0.87
N SER A 266 -1.13 -20.58 1.78
CA SER A 266 -0.70 -19.75 2.92
C SER A 266 0.35 -20.43 3.80
N GLU A 267 0.27 -21.74 4.02
CA GLU A 267 1.21 -22.50 4.84
C GLU A 267 2.64 -22.54 4.28
N LYS A 268 2.78 -22.39 2.95
CA LYS A 268 4.07 -22.39 2.26
C LYS A 268 4.57 -20.98 1.93
N SER A 269 3.72 -19.98 2.11
CA SER A 269 4.00 -18.62 1.66
C SER A 269 4.80 -17.81 2.67
N ILE A 270 4.80 -18.18 3.95
CA ILE A 270 5.47 -17.43 5.02
C ILE A 270 6.14 -18.37 6.04
N CYS A 271 7.35 -17.99 6.47
CA CYS A 271 8.04 -18.62 7.60
C CYS A 271 8.97 -17.60 8.28
N TYR A 272 9.50 -17.95 9.44
CA TYR A 272 10.59 -17.20 10.02
C TYR A 272 11.88 -17.32 9.19
N GLY A 273 12.84 -16.44 9.40
CA GLY A 273 14.11 -16.44 8.68
C GLY A 273 14.97 -17.71 8.88
N ASP A 274 14.73 -18.47 9.93
CA ASP A 274 15.34 -19.78 10.20
C ASP A 274 14.54 -20.96 9.63
N ASP A 275 13.58 -20.70 8.73
CA ASP A 275 12.66 -21.64 8.11
C ASP A 275 11.68 -22.32 9.08
N SER A 276 11.64 -21.91 10.36
CA SER A 276 10.63 -22.39 11.29
C SER A 276 9.23 -21.83 10.95
N PRO A 277 8.15 -22.60 11.14
CA PRO A 277 6.80 -22.16 10.80
C PRO A 277 6.30 -21.08 11.76
N ILE A 278 5.48 -20.16 11.23
CA ILE A 278 4.73 -19.18 12.04
C ILE A 278 3.45 -19.87 12.53
N SER A 279 3.14 -19.71 13.82
CA SER A 279 1.96 -20.34 14.44
C SER A 279 0.65 -19.78 13.87
N ASN A 280 -0.28 -20.67 13.52
CA ASN A 280 -1.63 -20.27 13.10
C ASN A 280 -2.39 -19.55 14.22
N ASP A 281 -2.16 -19.92 15.49
CA ASP A 281 -2.80 -19.27 16.63
C ASP A 281 -2.27 -17.84 16.80
N ASP A 282 -0.95 -17.61 16.65
CA ASP A 282 -0.36 -16.26 16.67
C ASP A 282 -0.92 -15.41 15.51
N MET A 283 -1.00 -15.98 14.30
CA MET A 283 -1.58 -15.28 13.15
C MET A 283 -3.07 -14.94 13.34
N ALA A 284 -3.84 -15.79 14.01
CA ALA A 284 -5.23 -15.48 14.36
C ALA A 284 -5.33 -14.26 15.30
N ILE A 285 -4.43 -14.15 16.27
CA ILE A 285 -4.35 -12.98 17.16
C ILE A 285 -3.93 -11.73 16.39
N VAL A 286 -2.89 -11.82 15.55
CA VAL A 286 -2.44 -10.72 14.70
C VAL A 286 -3.60 -10.17 13.86
N ILE A 287 -4.34 -11.06 13.20
CA ILE A 287 -5.47 -10.69 12.35
C ILE A 287 -6.59 -10.03 13.15
N ARG A 288 -6.97 -10.60 14.29
CA ARG A 288 -8.02 -10.06 15.16
C ARG A 288 -7.69 -8.65 15.65
N LEU A 289 -6.46 -8.44 16.10
CA LEU A 289 -6.01 -7.11 16.55
C LEU A 289 -5.95 -6.11 15.41
N ALA A 290 -5.44 -6.50 14.24
CA ALA A 290 -5.39 -5.65 13.07
C ALA A 290 -6.80 -5.28 12.56
N ASP A 291 -7.72 -6.24 12.52
CA ASP A 291 -9.12 -6.00 12.12
C ASP A 291 -9.80 -5.03 13.10
N ALA A 292 -9.52 -5.12 14.41
CA ALA A 292 -10.05 -4.20 15.43
C ALA A 292 -9.50 -2.77 15.32
N LEU A 293 -8.28 -2.60 14.80
CA LEU A 293 -7.61 -1.30 14.59
C LEU A 293 -7.86 -0.72 13.19
N THR A 294 -8.65 -1.38 12.36
CA THR A 294 -8.87 -0.95 10.98
C THR A 294 -9.86 0.20 10.91
N PHE A 295 -9.50 1.21 10.11
CA PHE A 295 -10.39 2.26 9.64
C PHE A 295 -10.68 2.03 8.15
N ASP A 296 -11.94 1.93 7.78
CA ASP A 296 -12.37 1.79 6.38
C ASP A 296 -12.60 3.18 5.78
N ILE A 297 -11.76 3.61 4.83
CA ILE A 297 -11.90 4.92 4.18
C ILE A 297 -13.26 4.98 3.46
N PRO A 298 -14.16 5.90 3.88
CA PRO A 298 -15.47 6.07 3.25
C PRO A 298 -15.31 6.90 1.96
N TRP A 299 -14.86 6.26 0.90
CA TRP A 299 -14.55 6.90 -0.38
C TRP A 299 -15.69 7.75 -0.91
N LYS A 300 -15.36 8.98 -1.30
CA LYS A 300 -16.13 9.81 -2.21
C LYS A 300 -15.33 9.98 -3.50
N THR A 301 -16.03 10.04 -4.63
CA THR A 301 -15.38 10.38 -5.90
C THR A 301 -14.67 11.72 -5.78
N GLY A 302 -13.41 11.78 -6.16
CA GLY A 302 -12.54 12.93 -6.00
C GLY A 302 -11.62 12.89 -4.75
N ASP A 303 -11.84 11.97 -3.82
CA ASP A 303 -10.99 11.81 -2.64
C ASP A 303 -9.60 11.31 -3.02
N ILE A 304 -8.56 11.86 -2.37
CA ILE A 304 -7.18 11.37 -2.44
C ILE A 304 -6.73 11.02 -1.02
N VAL A 305 -6.08 9.87 -0.85
CA VAL A 305 -5.39 9.55 0.40
C VAL A 305 -3.90 9.39 0.15
N LEU A 306 -3.11 10.03 0.99
CA LEU A 306 -1.67 9.87 1.10
C LEU A 306 -1.38 8.99 2.32
N VAL A 307 -0.62 7.93 2.12
CA VAL A 307 -0.31 6.91 3.13
C VAL A 307 1.20 6.85 3.34
N ASP A 308 1.65 6.92 4.58
CA ASP A 308 3.00 6.53 4.97
C ASP A 308 3.09 5.01 4.96
N ASN A 309 3.84 4.46 4.02
CA ASN A 309 3.94 3.01 3.84
C ASN A 309 4.66 2.30 5.00
N PHE A 310 5.42 3.00 5.82
CA PHE A 310 6.09 2.38 6.96
C PHE A 310 5.18 2.25 8.18
N ILE A 311 4.23 3.17 8.33
CA ILE A 311 3.37 3.28 9.52
C ILE A 311 2.02 2.61 9.28
N THR A 312 1.54 2.61 8.03
CA THR A 312 0.15 2.28 7.72
C THR A 312 0.06 1.13 6.72
N MET A 313 -0.59 0.05 7.14
CA MET A 313 -1.06 -1.00 6.25
C MET A 313 -2.34 -0.57 5.55
N HIS A 314 -2.56 -1.10 4.35
CA HIS A 314 -3.77 -0.87 3.58
C HIS A 314 -4.26 -2.15 2.90
N GLY A 315 -5.48 -2.10 2.36
CA GLY A 315 -6.09 -3.21 1.63
C GLY A 315 -7.25 -2.77 0.75
N ARG A 316 -8.13 -3.72 0.39
CA ARG A 316 -9.36 -3.45 -0.35
C ARG A 316 -10.48 -4.35 0.14
N ARG A 317 -11.62 -3.77 0.50
CA ARG A 317 -12.85 -4.52 0.76
C ARG A 317 -13.49 -4.95 -0.56
N PRO A 318 -14.21 -6.09 -0.58
CA PRO A 318 -15.07 -6.45 -1.71
C PRO A 318 -16.06 -5.36 -2.04
N PHE A 319 -16.53 -5.31 -3.29
CA PHE A 319 -17.46 -4.29 -3.74
C PHE A 319 -18.41 -4.80 -4.83
N GLU A 320 -19.49 -4.05 -5.03
CA GLU A 320 -20.45 -4.26 -6.10
C GLU A 320 -20.51 -3.04 -7.03
N GLY A 321 -20.74 -3.29 -8.30
CA GLY A 321 -20.77 -2.25 -9.32
C GLY A 321 -19.38 -1.87 -9.82
N GLN A 322 -19.28 -0.66 -10.35
CA GLN A 322 -18.02 -0.12 -10.84
C GLN A 322 -17.27 0.60 -9.71
N ARG A 323 -15.98 0.36 -9.60
CA ARG A 323 -15.07 1.04 -8.71
C ARG A 323 -13.78 1.33 -9.47
N ARG A 324 -13.33 2.57 -9.46
CA ARG A 324 -12.02 2.93 -9.99
C ARG A 324 -11.23 3.71 -8.95
N VAL A 325 -10.20 3.08 -8.47
CA VAL A 325 -9.18 3.71 -7.61
C VAL A 325 -7.85 3.61 -8.31
N LEU A 326 -7.21 4.75 -8.48
CA LEU A 326 -5.88 4.87 -9.05
C LEU A 326 -4.85 4.96 -7.93
N ALA A 327 -3.61 4.61 -8.23
CA ALA A 327 -2.51 4.62 -7.29
C ALA A 327 -1.26 5.29 -7.88
N SER A 328 -0.40 5.77 -7.00
CA SER A 328 0.94 6.22 -7.30
C SER A 328 1.87 5.94 -6.13
N LEU A 329 3.13 5.69 -6.42
CA LEU A 329 4.14 5.33 -5.43
C LEU A 329 5.25 6.40 -5.38
N VAL A 330 5.78 6.62 -4.18
CA VAL A 330 6.91 7.51 -3.90
C VAL A 330 8.09 6.70 -3.39
N ALA A 331 9.29 6.97 -3.93
CA ALA A 331 10.54 6.27 -3.57
C ALA A 331 10.99 6.53 -2.13
#